data_7b7d750810079a1b36079d0cf479ad43
#
_entry.id   7b7d750810079a1b36079d0cf479ad43
#
_cell.length_a   1.000
_cell.length_b   1.000
_cell.length_c   1.000
_cell.angle_alpha   90.00
_cell.angle_beta   90.00
_cell.angle_gamma   90.00
#
_symmetry.space_group_name_H-M   'P 1'
#
loop_
_entity.id
_entity.type
_entity.pdbx_description
1 polymer ?
#
loop_
_entity_poly.entity_id
_entity_poly.type
_entity_poly.pdbx_seq_one_letter_code
_entity_poly.pdbx_strand_id
1 'polypeptide(L)'
;MKILVIDDDPSVRKFIATTLKNENHTVTEAENGVEGLKKFQEERDINIIITDLIMPDKEGLETIIEIRKINPSIKILAISGGGKVGPENFLLLADAVGANATLKKPFSGQELLMCLKLLE
;
A
#
# COMPACT_ATOMS: atom_id res chain seq x y z
N MET A 1 -12.26 -7.38 -5.37
CA MET A 1 -11.45 -6.27 -5.94
C MET A 1 -10.07 -6.78 -6.30
N LYS A 2 -9.40 -6.05 -7.15
CA LYS A 2 -8.00 -6.30 -7.47
C LYS A 2 -7.11 -5.32 -6.74
N ILE A 3 -6.15 -5.83 -5.97
CA ILE A 3 -5.35 -5.06 -5.03
C ILE A 3 -3.86 -5.29 -5.31
N LEU A 4 -3.11 -4.20 -5.45
CA LEU A 4 -1.66 -4.25 -5.57
C LEU A 4 -1.06 -4.00 -4.19
N VAL A 5 -0.22 -4.91 -3.73
CA VAL A 5 0.46 -4.83 -2.43
C VAL A 5 1.95 -4.64 -2.66
N ILE A 6 2.47 -3.53 -2.18
CA ILE A 6 3.89 -3.17 -2.30
C ILE A 6 4.51 -3.12 -0.91
N ASP A 7 5.41 -4.02 -0.60
CA ASP A 7 6.13 -4.04 0.67
C ASP A 7 7.43 -4.83 0.49
N ASP A 8 8.53 -4.29 0.97
CA ASP A 8 9.84 -4.93 0.88
C ASP A 8 10.01 -6.08 1.89
N ASP A 9 9.17 -6.13 2.92
CA ASP A 9 9.17 -7.22 3.89
C ASP A 9 8.32 -8.38 3.37
N PRO A 10 8.93 -9.51 2.98
CA PRO A 10 8.16 -10.61 2.40
C PRO A 10 7.15 -11.23 3.38
N SER A 11 7.43 -11.20 4.69
CA SER A 11 6.52 -11.72 5.70
C SER A 11 5.25 -10.89 5.78
N VAL A 12 5.39 -9.57 5.82
CA VAL A 12 4.26 -8.64 5.87
C VAL A 12 3.47 -8.72 4.56
N ARG A 13 4.17 -8.70 3.44
CA ARG A 13 3.53 -8.78 2.12
C ARG A 13 2.71 -10.05 1.98
N LYS A 14 3.27 -11.18 2.38
CA LYS A 14 2.58 -12.47 2.33
C LYS A 14 1.37 -12.51 3.27
N PHE A 15 1.49 -11.95 4.46
CA PHE A 15 0.38 -11.86 5.41
C PHE A 15 -0.78 -11.07 4.81
N ILE A 16 -0.48 -9.92 4.24
CA ILE A 16 -1.48 -9.08 3.59
C ILE A 16 -2.15 -9.83 2.44
N ALA A 17 -1.34 -10.41 1.55
CA ALA A 17 -1.84 -11.12 0.38
C ALA A 17 -2.75 -12.28 0.77
N THR A 18 -2.34 -13.08 1.75
CA THR A 18 -3.12 -14.23 2.21
C THR A 18 -4.45 -13.78 2.81
N THR A 19 -4.41 -12.74 3.65
CA THR A 19 -5.63 -12.20 4.27
C THR A 19 -6.63 -11.74 3.21
N LEU A 20 -6.15 -11.02 2.20
CA LEU A 20 -7.01 -10.51 1.14
C LEU A 20 -7.55 -11.62 0.24
N LYS A 21 -6.72 -12.60 -0.10
CA LYS A 21 -7.16 -13.73 -0.93
C LYS A 21 -8.24 -14.55 -0.22
N ASN A 22 -8.16 -14.69 1.09
CA ASN A 22 -9.17 -15.40 1.88
C ASN A 22 -10.53 -14.68 1.85
N GLU A 23 -10.53 -13.40 1.52
CA GLU A 23 -11.76 -12.62 1.35
C GLU A 23 -12.14 -12.43 -0.13
N ASN A 24 -11.64 -13.31 -0.98
CA ASN A 24 -11.97 -13.36 -2.41
C ASN A 24 -11.47 -12.17 -3.23
N HIS A 25 -10.44 -11.48 -2.75
CA HIS A 25 -9.79 -10.44 -3.53
C HIS A 25 -8.69 -11.03 -4.40
N THR A 26 -8.45 -10.43 -5.54
CA THR A 26 -7.30 -10.76 -6.39
C THR A 26 -6.14 -9.86 -5.98
N VAL A 27 -4.97 -10.46 -5.74
CA VAL A 27 -3.81 -9.74 -5.23
C VAL A 27 -2.63 -9.87 -6.18
N THR A 28 -2.02 -8.73 -6.48
CA THR A 28 -0.73 -8.65 -7.16
C THR A 28 0.29 -8.14 -6.15
N GLU A 29 1.43 -8.81 -6.05
CA GLU A 29 2.47 -8.45 -5.08
C GLU A 29 3.66 -7.82 -5.78
N ALA A 30 4.27 -6.83 -5.12
CA ALA A 30 5.52 -6.21 -5.55
C ALA A 30 6.42 -6.01 -4.34
N GLU A 31 7.71 -6.25 -4.49
CA GLU A 31 8.66 -6.17 -3.39
C GLU A 31 9.31 -4.80 -3.24
N ASN A 32 9.11 -3.91 -4.21
CA ASN A 32 9.64 -2.56 -4.14
C ASN A 32 8.82 -1.63 -5.03
N GLY A 33 9.14 -0.34 -4.97
CA GLY A 33 8.42 0.66 -5.72
C GLY A 33 8.55 0.55 -7.23
N VAL A 34 9.72 0.17 -7.71
CA VAL A 34 9.96 0.02 -9.16
C VAL A 34 9.07 -1.09 -9.72
N GLU A 35 9.07 -2.25 -9.06
CA GLU A 35 8.22 -3.37 -9.45
C GLU A 35 6.73 -3.02 -9.31
N GLY A 36 6.38 -2.30 -8.24
CA GLY A 36 5.02 -1.86 -8.00
C GLY A 36 4.49 -0.98 -9.11
N LEU A 37 5.28 0.01 -9.50
CA LEU A 37 4.90 0.92 -10.59
C LEU A 37 4.75 0.16 -11.92
N LYS A 38 5.68 -0.75 -12.18
CA LYS A 38 5.63 -1.57 -13.39
C LYS A 38 4.34 -2.39 -13.45
N LYS A 39 4.00 -3.06 -12.36
CA LYS A 39 2.78 -3.87 -12.29
C LYS A 39 1.52 -3.02 -12.37
N PHE A 40 1.54 -1.84 -11.77
CA PHE A 40 0.44 -0.91 -11.88
C PHE A 40 0.20 -0.48 -13.33
N GLN A 41 1.25 -0.24 -14.08
CA GLN A 41 1.16 0.14 -15.49
C GLN A 41 0.70 -1.01 -16.39
N GLU A 42 1.11 -2.24 -16.07
CA GLU A 42 0.74 -3.43 -16.82
C GLU A 42 -0.69 -3.89 -16.56
N GLU A 43 -1.18 -3.70 -15.34
CA GLU A 43 -2.49 -4.17 -14.90
C GLU A 43 -3.41 -2.98 -14.67
N ARG A 44 -4.30 -2.72 -15.61
CA ARG A 44 -5.13 -1.51 -15.61
C ARG A 44 -6.36 -1.58 -14.71
N ASP A 45 -6.67 -2.74 -14.19
CA ASP A 45 -7.87 -2.98 -13.40
C ASP A 45 -7.64 -3.00 -11.89
N ILE A 46 -6.50 -2.50 -11.43
CA ILE A 46 -6.21 -2.39 -10.00
C ILE A 46 -7.12 -1.34 -9.38
N ASN A 47 -7.81 -1.73 -8.31
CA ASN A 47 -8.78 -0.88 -7.60
C ASN A 47 -8.15 -0.15 -6.42
N ILE A 48 -7.24 -0.81 -5.70
CA ILE A 48 -6.64 -0.28 -4.47
C ILE A 48 -5.17 -0.64 -4.46
N ILE A 49 -4.35 0.27 -3.93
CA ILE A 49 -2.94 0.02 -3.68
C ILE A 49 -2.71 0.06 -2.18
N ILE A 50 -2.04 -0.97 -1.66
CA ILE A 50 -1.57 -1.02 -0.29
C ILE A 50 -0.06 -0.97 -0.35
N THR A 51 0.54 0.04 0.26
CA THR A 51 1.98 0.22 0.18
C THR A 51 2.58 0.71 1.48
N ASP A 52 3.76 0.20 1.81
CA ASP A 52 4.61 0.78 2.82
C ASP A 52 5.25 2.04 2.20
N LEU A 53 5.12 3.17 2.87
CA LEU A 53 5.72 4.42 2.41
C LEU A 53 7.20 4.52 2.79
N ILE A 54 7.60 3.84 3.84
CA ILE A 54 8.95 3.91 4.39
C ILE A 54 9.70 2.64 4.01
N MET A 55 10.27 2.64 2.84
CA MET A 55 11.17 1.59 2.38
C MET A 55 12.60 2.14 2.37
N PRO A 56 13.63 1.27 2.49
CA PRO A 56 15.02 1.73 2.64
C PRO A 56 15.48 2.72 1.57
N ASP A 57 14.96 2.61 0.37
CA ASP A 57 15.40 3.42 -0.77
C ASP A 57 14.49 4.61 -1.04
N LYS A 58 13.56 4.91 -0.14
CA LYS A 58 12.55 5.97 -0.30
C LYS A 58 11.63 5.76 -1.52
N GLU A 59 11.67 4.59 -2.12
CA GLU A 59 10.93 4.28 -3.35
C GLU A 59 9.42 4.30 -3.15
N GLY A 60 8.94 4.02 -1.95
CA GLY A 60 7.51 4.00 -1.66
C GLY A 60 6.85 5.33 -1.93
N LEU A 61 7.46 6.41 -1.43
CA LEU A 61 6.93 7.75 -1.61
C LEU A 61 6.95 8.18 -3.08
N GLU A 62 8.09 7.96 -3.74
CA GLU A 62 8.24 8.29 -5.17
C GLU A 62 7.26 7.49 -6.03
N THR A 63 7.07 6.22 -5.71
CA THR A 63 6.14 5.35 -6.42
C THR A 63 4.71 5.88 -6.33
N ILE A 64 4.29 6.31 -5.14
CA ILE A 64 2.95 6.85 -4.95
C ILE A 64 2.76 8.14 -5.76
N ILE A 65 3.76 9.00 -5.78
CA ILE A 65 3.71 10.23 -6.56
C ILE A 65 3.52 9.91 -8.05
N GLU A 66 4.27 8.95 -8.57
CA GLU A 66 4.14 8.54 -9.96
C GLU A 66 2.78 7.91 -10.26
N ILE A 67 2.30 7.06 -9.36
CA ILE A 67 0.97 6.43 -9.51
C ILE A 67 -0.12 7.50 -9.53
N ARG A 68 -0.03 8.49 -8.65
CA ARG A 68 -1.01 9.59 -8.61
C ARG A 68 -1.03 10.42 -9.89
N LYS A 69 0.11 10.57 -10.57
CA LYS A 69 0.16 11.23 -11.86
C LYS A 69 -0.58 10.43 -12.93
N ILE A 70 -0.51 9.10 -12.86
CA ILE A 70 -1.18 8.21 -13.82
C ILE A 70 -2.68 8.12 -13.51
N ASN A 71 -3.02 7.96 -12.24
CA ASN A 71 -4.40 7.83 -11.79
C ASN A 71 -4.63 8.63 -10.50
N PRO A 72 -5.14 9.87 -10.62
CA PRO A 72 -5.35 10.72 -9.44
C PRO A 72 -6.42 10.23 -8.47
N SER A 73 -7.29 9.33 -8.90
CA SER A 73 -8.44 8.89 -8.09
C SER A 73 -8.30 7.51 -7.49
N ILE A 74 -7.20 6.79 -7.74
CA ILE A 74 -7.04 5.45 -7.17
C ILE A 74 -6.95 5.52 -5.64
N LYS A 75 -7.52 4.52 -4.98
CA LYS A 75 -7.47 4.45 -3.51
C LYS A 75 -6.13 3.90 -3.05
N ILE A 76 -5.55 4.54 -2.06
CA ILE A 76 -4.24 4.15 -1.51
C ILE A 76 -4.35 4.00 0.00
N LEU A 77 -3.97 2.82 0.49
CA LEU A 77 -3.78 2.54 1.90
C LEU A 77 -2.28 2.54 2.19
N ALA A 78 -1.84 3.50 2.98
CA ALA A 78 -0.45 3.62 3.36
C ALA A 78 -0.20 2.88 4.67
N ILE A 79 0.89 2.09 4.71
CA ILE A 79 1.27 1.34 5.90
C ILE A 79 2.45 2.00 6.57
N SER A 80 2.36 2.22 7.88
CA SER A 80 3.47 2.71 8.70
C SER A 80 4.04 1.58 9.55
N GLY A 81 5.33 1.55 9.67
CA GLY A 81 5.94 0.58 10.57
C GLY A 81 7.42 0.81 10.65
N GLY A 82 8.02 0.34 11.74
CA GLY A 82 9.46 0.25 11.85
C GLY A 82 10.23 1.52 12.11
N GLY A 83 9.81 2.30 13.02
CA GLY A 83 10.66 3.04 13.91
C GLY A 83 11.61 4.15 13.45
N LYS A 84 11.84 4.40 12.18
CA LYS A 84 12.78 5.47 11.77
C LYS A 84 12.10 6.81 11.57
N VAL A 85 10.81 6.80 11.34
CA VAL A 85 10.01 8.00 11.17
C VAL A 85 8.93 7.97 12.23
N GLY A 86 8.84 9.03 13.03
CA GLY A 86 7.82 9.13 14.06
C GLY A 86 6.42 9.18 13.46
N PRO A 87 5.37 8.83 14.26
CA PRO A 87 3.99 8.83 13.76
C PRO A 87 3.57 10.16 13.13
N GLU A 88 4.01 11.28 13.69
CA GLU A 88 3.68 12.60 13.17
C GLU A 88 4.24 12.82 11.78
N ASN A 89 5.49 12.45 11.55
CA ASN A 89 6.14 12.58 10.25
C ASN A 89 5.51 11.64 9.23
N PHE A 90 5.12 10.45 9.65
CA PHE A 90 4.43 9.52 8.76
C PHE A 90 3.11 10.09 8.28
N LEU A 91 2.31 10.66 9.21
CA LEU A 91 1.02 11.24 8.84
C LEU A 91 1.17 12.42 7.88
N LEU A 92 2.20 13.24 8.06
CA LEU A 92 2.50 14.33 7.13
C LEU A 92 2.86 13.80 5.74
N LEU A 93 3.67 12.75 5.67
CA LEU A 93 4.04 12.13 4.41
C LEU A 93 2.83 11.50 3.72
N ALA A 94 2.01 10.78 4.46
CA ALA A 94 0.81 10.14 3.92
C ALA A 94 -0.15 11.18 3.36
N ASP A 95 -0.35 12.28 4.07
CA ASP A 95 -1.20 13.38 3.61
C ASP A 95 -0.62 14.02 2.34
N ALA A 96 0.68 14.27 2.33
CA ALA A 96 1.35 14.89 1.18
C ALA A 96 1.21 14.07 -0.11
N VAL A 97 1.20 12.75 -0.02
CA VAL A 97 1.03 11.88 -1.20
C VAL A 97 -0.44 11.55 -1.49
N GLY A 98 -1.35 12.03 -0.66
CA GLY A 98 -2.77 11.81 -0.86
C GLY A 98 -3.24 10.40 -0.55
N ALA A 99 -2.67 9.75 0.47
CA ALA A 99 -3.15 8.47 0.93
C ALA A 99 -4.58 8.60 1.46
N ASN A 100 -5.44 7.66 1.10
CA ASN A 100 -6.84 7.67 1.50
C ASN A 100 -7.05 7.13 2.91
N ALA A 101 -6.15 6.25 3.37
CA ALA A 101 -6.17 5.71 4.73
C ALA A 101 -4.77 5.30 5.12
N THR A 102 -4.55 5.14 6.42
CA THR A 102 -3.27 4.68 6.98
C THR A 102 -3.52 3.53 7.93
N LEU A 103 -2.55 2.62 8.02
CA LEU A 103 -2.61 1.47 8.90
C LEU A 103 -1.24 1.29 9.54
N LYS A 104 -1.20 1.18 10.86
CA LYS A 104 0.04 1.08 11.63
C LYS A 104 0.43 -0.38 11.87
N LYS A 105 1.69 -0.72 11.64
CA LYS A 105 2.25 -2.03 12.02
C LYS A 105 2.51 -2.06 13.53
N PRO A 106 2.31 -3.18 14.21
CA PRO A 106 1.66 -4.39 13.72
C PRO A 106 0.15 -4.23 13.65
N PHE A 107 -0.46 -4.89 12.69
CA PHE A 107 -1.91 -4.87 12.52
C PHE A 107 -2.45 -6.30 12.36
N SER A 108 -3.70 -6.50 12.74
CA SER A 108 -4.39 -7.76 12.55
C SER A 108 -5.03 -7.82 11.16
N GLY A 109 -5.42 -9.03 10.73
CA GLY A 109 -6.18 -9.19 9.51
C GLY A 109 -7.51 -8.44 9.55
N GLN A 110 -8.15 -8.40 10.71
CA GLN A 110 -9.40 -7.65 10.89
C GLN A 110 -9.21 -6.16 10.70
N GLU A 111 -8.13 -5.60 11.26
CA GLU A 111 -7.82 -4.18 11.10
C GLU A 111 -7.57 -3.83 9.63
N LEU A 112 -6.84 -4.69 8.94
CA LEU A 112 -6.59 -4.53 7.50
C LEU A 112 -7.90 -4.54 6.72
N LEU A 113 -8.76 -5.51 6.97
CA LEU A 113 -10.03 -5.64 6.25
C LEU A 113 -10.98 -4.48 6.55
N MET A 114 -10.99 -3.97 7.77
CA MET A 114 -11.78 -2.79 8.12
C MET A 114 -11.32 -1.55 7.36
N CYS A 115 -10.02 -1.33 7.30
CA CYS A 115 -9.46 -0.21 6.53
C CYS A 115 -9.82 -0.33 5.05
N LEU A 116 -9.70 -1.53 4.51
CA LEU A 116 -10.04 -1.79 3.12
C LEU A 116 -11.51 -1.50 2.83
N LYS A 117 -12.37 -1.92 3.72
CA LYS A 117 -13.81 -1.69 3.58
C LYS A 117 -14.17 -0.21 3.54
N LEU A 118 -13.48 0.60 4.33
CA LEU A 118 -13.67 2.05 4.32
C LEU A 118 -13.27 2.70 3.00
N LEU A 119 -12.42 2.04 2.23
CA LEU A 119 -11.95 2.54 0.93
C LEU A 119 -12.82 2.09 -0.24
N GLU A 120 -13.71 1.17 -0.01
CA GLU A 120 -14.61 0.65 -1.06
C GLU A 120 -15.68 1.65 -1.51
#